data_a7c592bb9324ae9fc3faa5dcb275ad26
#
_entry.id   a7c592bb9324ae9fc3faa5dcb275ad26
#
_cell.length_a   1.000
_cell.length_b   1.000
_cell.length_c   1.000
_cell.angle_alpha   90.00
_cell.angle_beta   90.00
_cell.angle_gamma   90.00
#
_symmetry.space_group_name_H-M   'P 1'
#
loop_
_entity.id
_entity.type
_entity.pdbx_description
1 polymer ?
#
loop_
_entity_poly.entity_id
_entity_poly.type
_entity_poly.pdbx_seq_one_letter_code
_entity_poly.pdbx_strand_id
1 'polypeptide(L)'
;MSKKEFNCFKLDVKNHVANLVLSRPDELNTMSRDFWVELGDVLEVINRDSDIRVVVMSSTGKHFCAGMDLNAFTNGVDNIPDDKKPDHARIGEAVYRVAKELQEYISTLEKIRVPVIAAIHGGCIGGAVDMVTACDIRLASDNAFFCIQEINIGMAADV
;
A
#
# COMPACT_ATOMS: atom_id res chain seq x y z
N MET A 1 -25.27 6.67 -3.66
CA MET A 1 -24.35 5.79 -2.94
C MET A 1 -23.67 6.62 -1.87
N SER A 2 -23.66 6.18 -0.61
CA SER A 2 -22.87 6.83 0.45
C SER A 2 -21.41 6.84 0.01
N LYS A 3 -20.75 8.01 -0.02
CA LYS A 3 -19.31 8.08 -0.27
C LYS A 3 -18.63 7.34 0.88
N LYS A 4 -17.96 6.23 0.59
CA LYS A 4 -17.11 5.56 1.58
C LYS A 4 -15.96 6.51 1.88
N GLU A 5 -15.81 6.90 3.12
CA GLU A 5 -14.67 7.72 3.56
C GLU A 5 -13.51 6.79 3.90
N PHE A 6 -12.32 7.17 3.50
CA PHE A 6 -11.07 6.47 3.76
C PHE A 6 -10.16 7.36 4.62
N ASN A 7 -9.40 6.76 5.52
CA ASN A 7 -8.43 7.46 6.38
C ASN A 7 -7.08 7.63 5.67
N CYS A 8 -6.68 6.60 4.90
CA CYS A 8 -5.37 6.56 4.24
C CYS A 8 -5.41 7.12 2.82
N PHE A 9 -6.59 7.17 2.22
CA PHE A 9 -6.76 7.57 0.81
C PHE A 9 -7.83 8.65 0.66
N LYS A 10 -7.64 9.48 -0.36
CA LYS A 10 -8.72 10.33 -0.91
C LYS A 10 -8.97 9.91 -2.34
N LEU A 11 -10.23 9.67 -2.67
CA LEU A 11 -10.68 9.34 -4.02
C LEU A 11 -11.56 10.46 -4.55
N ASP A 12 -11.15 11.06 -5.65
CA ASP A 12 -11.95 12.00 -6.43
C ASP A 12 -12.01 11.55 -7.89
N VAL A 13 -13.22 11.53 -8.45
CA VAL A 13 -13.43 11.12 -9.84
C VAL A 13 -13.92 12.32 -10.65
N LYS A 14 -13.15 12.70 -11.66
CA LYS A 14 -13.48 13.82 -12.55
C LYS A 14 -13.09 13.49 -13.98
N ASN A 15 -13.97 13.72 -14.91
CA ASN A 15 -13.73 13.51 -16.35
C ASN A 15 -13.18 12.09 -16.64
N HIS A 16 -13.74 11.06 -16.03
CA HIS A 16 -13.33 9.66 -16.16
C HIS A 16 -11.95 9.31 -15.54
N VAL A 17 -11.33 10.24 -14.85
CA VAL A 17 -10.05 10.04 -14.14
C VAL A 17 -10.34 9.86 -12.65
N ALA A 18 -9.93 8.75 -12.09
CA ALA A 18 -9.91 8.52 -10.64
C ALA A 18 -8.58 9.03 -10.07
N ASN A 19 -8.62 10.13 -9.34
CA ASN A 19 -7.48 10.63 -8.58
C ASN A 19 -7.47 9.94 -7.21
N LEU A 20 -6.57 8.98 -7.06
CA LEU A 20 -6.34 8.23 -5.83
C LEU A 20 -5.12 8.80 -5.12
N VAL A 21 -5.34 9.45 -3.99
CA VAL A 21 -4.29 10.21 -3.28
C VAL A 21 -4.01 9.57 -1.92
N LEU A 22 -2.76 9.17 -1.66
CA LEU A 22 -2.29 8.81 -0.33
C LEU A 22 -2.32 10.07 0.54
N SER A 23 -3.03 10.07 1.66
CA SER A 23 -3.41 11.28 2.38
C SER A 23 -3.06 11.29 3.87
N ARG A 24 -1.99 10.61 4.26
CA ARG A 24 -1.42 10.61 5.61
C ARG A 24 -0.01 11.23 5.63
N PRO A 25 0.14 12.52 5.27
CA PRO A 25 1.46 13.15 5.12
C PRO A 25 2.26 13.20 6.42
N ASP A 26 1.60 13.34 7.57
CA ASP A 26 2.24 13.44 8.88
C ASP A 26 2.87 12.10 9.32
N GLU A 27 2.32 10.99 8.82
CA GLU A 27 2.88 9.64 8.99
C GLU A 27 3.65 9.17 7.75
N LEU A 28 4.12 10.10 6.92
CA LEU A 28 4.87 9.84 5.69
C LEU A 28 4.19 8.85 4.74
N ASN A 29 2.86 8.80 4.76
CA ASN A 29 2.03 7.87 4.00
C ASN A 29 2.41 6.39 4.21
N THR A 30 2.86 6.02 5.42
CA THR A 30 3.22 4.64 5.74
C THR A 30 2.05 3.67 5.59
N MET A 31 2.35 2.45 5.21
CA MET A 31 1.41 1.35 4.99
C MET A 31 1.04 0.70 6.32
N SER A 32 0.07 1.31 7.02
CA SER A 32 -0.53 0.76 8.24
C SER A 32 -1.49 -0.40 7.90
N ARG A 33 -2.03 -1.07 8.94
CA ARG A 33 -3.05 -2.09 8.73
C ARG A 33 -4.28 -1.55 7.98
N ASP A 34 -4.72 -0.34 8.31
CA ASP A 34 -5.85 0.31 7.65
C ASP A 34 -5.54 0.62 6.19
N PHE A 35 -4.29 1.00 5.88
CA PHE A 35 -3.85 1.24 4.51
C PHE A 35 -4.11 0.03 3.60
N TRP A 36 -3.74 -1.18 4.05
CA TRP A 36 -3.91 -2.39 3.24
C TRP A 36 -5.38 -2.71 2.98
N VAL A 37 -6.20 -2.67 4.02
CA VAL A 37 -7.64 -2.90 3.89
C VAL A 37 -8.28 -1.86 2.99
N GLU A 38 -7.97 -0.59 3.20
CA GLU A 38 -8.53 0.52 2.42
C GLU A 38 -8.04 0.51 0.96
N LEU A 39 -6.80 0.05 0.70
CA LEU A 39 -6.31 -0.13 -0.67
C LEU A 39 -7.21 -1.11 -1.44
N GLY A 40 -7.49 -2.26 -0.87
CA GLY A 40 -8.41 -3.23 -1.48
C GLY A 40 -9.80 -2.64 -1.71
N ASP A 41 -10.34 -1.98 -0.70
CA ASP A 41 -11.67 -1.36 -0.75
C ASP A 41 -11.78 -0.27 -1.82
N VAL A 42 -10.80 0.63 -1.91
CA VAL A 42 -10.83 1.75 -2.86
C VAL A 42 -10.64 1.26 -4.29
N LEU A 43 -9.79 0.26 -4.50
CA LEU A 43 -9.63 -0.37 -5.81
C LEU A 43 -10.90 -1.11 -6.25
N GLU A 44 -11.61 -1.74 -5.32
CA GLU A 44 -12.91 -2.35 -5.63
C GLU A 44 -13.95 -1.30 -6.05
N VAL A 45 -14.01 -0.16 -5.36
CA VAL A 45 -14.88 0.97 -5.73
C VAL A 45 -14.56 1.44 -7.14
N ILE A 46 -13.29 1.64 -7.47
CA ILE A 46 -12.83 2.06 -8.79
C ILE A 46 -13.19 1.00 -9.86
N ASN A 47 -12.97 -0.27 -9.56
CA ASN A 47 -13.19 -1.36 -10.52
C ASN A 47 -14.67 -1.55 -10.87
N ARG A 48 -15.58 -1.22 -9.95
CA ARG A 48 -17.05 -1.30 -10.16
C ARG A 48 -17.63 -0.09 -10.90
N ASP A 49 -16.93 1.03 -10.93
CA ASP A 49 -17.40 2.25 -11.58
C ASP A 49 -17.02 2.24 -13.07
N SER A 50 -17.99 1.95 -13.94
CA SER A 50 -17.78 1.88 -15.39
C SER A 50 -17.40 3.21 -16.04
N ASP A 51 -17.65 4.34 -15.38
CA ASP A 51 -17.29 5.67 -15.89
C ASP A 51 -15.79 5.97 -15.73
N ILE A 52 -15.10 5.29 -14.85
CA ILE A 52 -13.64 5.43 -14.65
C ILE A 52 -12.91 4.73 -15.79
N ARG A 53 -11.94 5.44 -16.40
CA ARG A 53 -11.13 4.96 -17.52
C ARG A 53 -9.64 4.89 -17.19
N VAL A 54 -9.20 5.57 -16.14
CA VAL A 54 -7.79 5.60 -15.69
C VAL A 54 -7.74 5.99 -14.22
N VAL A 55 -6.74 5.45 -13.53
CA VAL A 55 -6.38 5.85 -12.15
C VAL A 55 -5.09 6.65 -12.20
N VAL A 56 -5.06 7.78 -11.51
CA VAL A 56 -3.81 8.50 -11.19
C VAL A 56 -3.60 8.37 -9.68
N MET A 57 -2.60 7.60 -9.30
CA MET A 57 -2.18 7.43 -7.92
C MET A 57 -1.09 8.44 -7.60
N SER A 58 -1.31 9.26 -6.58
CA SER A 58 -0.36 10.26 -6.10
C SER A 58 -0.36 10.30 -4.58
N SER A 59 0.42 11.19 -3.99
CA SER A 59 0.44 11.33 -2.52
C SER A 59 0.55 12.79 -2.09
N THR A 60 0.25 13.03 -0.82
CA THR A 60 0.48 14.32 -0.15
C THR A 60 1.74 14.27 0.70
N GLY A 61 2.28 15.46 1.06
CA GLY A 61 3.42 15.57 1.96
C GLY A 61 4.77 15.49 1.25
N LYS A 62 5.81 15.19 2.04
CA LYS A 62 7.21 15.24 1.58
C LYS A 62 7.61 14.05 0.70
N HIS A 63 7.06 12.87 0.99
CA HIS A 63 7.40 11.61 0.35
C HIS A 63 6.16 10.97 -0.25
N PHE A 64 6.35 10.19 -1.30
CA PHE A 64 5.28 9.42 -1.89
C PHE A 64 4.73 8.41 -0.87
N CYS A 65 5.59 7.54 -0.36
CA CYS A 65 5.27 6.60 0.72
C CYS A 65 6.56 6.06 1.34
N ALA A 66 6.63 6.04 2.67
CA ALA A 66 7.80 5.56 3.40
C ALA A 66 7.80 4.04 3.68
N GLY A 67 6.91 3.29 3.02
CA GLY A 67 6.83 1.84 3.15
C GLY A 67 6.00 1.38 4.34
N MET A 68 6.23 0.15 4.79
CA MET A 68 5.48 -0.49 5.85
C MET A 68 5.59 0.27 7.17
N ASP A 69 4.46 0.42 7.88
CA ASP A 69 4.46 0.93 9.25
C ASP A 69 5.03 -0.13 10.20
N LEU A 70 6.22 0.13 10.73
CA LEU A 70 6.91 -0.81 11.61
C LEU A 70 6.15 -1.11 12.90
N ASN A 71 5.28 -0.19 13.36
CA ASN A 71 4.42 -0.45 14.52
C ASN A 71 3.39 -1.56 14.23
N ALA A 72 3.07 -1.82 12.98
CA ALA A 72 2.17 -2.91 12.61
C ALA A 72 2.75 -4.29 12.96
N PHE A 73 4.09 -4.42 13.02
CA PHE A 73 4.77 -5.67 13.37
C PHE A 73 4.98 -5.86 14.87
N THR A 74 5.11 -4.78 15.64
CA THR A 74 5.48 -4.86 17.07
C THR A 74 4.29 -5.08 18.00
N ASN A 75 3.09 -4.71 17.60
CA ASN A 75 1.92 -4.68 18.48
C ASN A 75 1.24 -6.05 18.75
N GLY A 76 1.79 -7.16 18.32
CA GLY A 76 1.14 -8.47 18.47
C GLY A 76 1.94 -9.55 19.19
N VAL A 77 3.26 -9.45 19.27
CA VAL A 77 4.14 -10.56 19.71
C VAL A 77 4.70 -10.36 21.12
N ASP A 78 4.93 -9.12 21.54
CA ASP A 78 5.65 -8.81 22.79
C ASP A 78 4.83 -9.06 24.07
N ASN A 79 3.52 -9.23 23.98
CA ASN A 79 2.62 -9.42 25.12
C ASN A 79 2.11 -10.87 25.29
N ILE A 80 2.64 -11.83 24.54
CA ILE A 80 2.24 -13.23 24.68
C ILE A 80 3.13 -13.89 25.72
N PRO A 81 2.58 -14.44 26.83
CA PRO A 81 3.35 -15.21 27.81
C PRO A 81 4.10 -16.37 27.14
N ASP A 82 5.32 -16.68 27.58
CA ASP A 82 6.19 -17.67 26.93
C ASP A 82 5.56 -19.06 26.81
N ASP A 83 4.73 -19.46 27.80
CA ASP A 83 3.98 -20.72 27.81
C ASP A 83 2.82 -20.74 26.80
N LYS A 84 2.46 -19.59 26.24
CA LYS A 84 1.37 -19.41 25.25
C LYS A 84 1.88 -19.00 23.88
N LYS A 85 3.18 -18.80 23.73
CA LYS A 85 3.75 -18.48 22.41
C LYS A 85 3.56 -19.65 21.47
N PRO A 86 3.06 -19.41 20.23
CA PRO A 86 2.95 -20.46 19.23
C PRO A 86 4.35 -20.98 18.86
N ASP A 87 4.44 -22.25 18.49
CA ASP A 87 5.65 -22.84 17.95
C ASP A 87 6.07 -22.19 16.62
N HIS A 88 7.32 -22.38 16.22
CA HIS A 88 7.88 -21.78 15.02
C HIS A 88 7.11 -22.12 13.73
N ALA A 89 6.51 -23.31 13.64
CA ALA A 89 5.77 -23.72 12.46
C ALA A 89 4.45 -22.92 12.34
N ARG A 90 3.77 -22.70 13.46
CA ARG A 90 2.55 -21.87 13.49
C ARG A 90 2.84 -20.39 13.24
N ILE A 91 3.95 -19.89 13.75
CA ILE A 91 4.41 -18.53 13.44
C ILE A 91 4.69 -18.40 11.94
N GLY A 92 5.45 -19.35 11.38
CA GLY A 92 5.76 -19.36 9.95
C GLY A 92 4.52 -19.44 9.06
N GLU A 93 3.53 -20.26 9.43
CA GLU A 93 2.25 -20.32 8.71
C GLU A 93 1.48 -19.00 8.79
N ALA A 94 1.46 -18.35 9.95
CA ALA A 94 0.79 -17.07 10.11
C ALA A 94 1.44 -15.97 9.27
N VAL A 95 2.78 -15.89 9.28
CA VAL A 95 3.55 -14.95 8.45
C VAL A 95 3.29 -15.21 6.96
N TYR A 96 3.33 -16.47 6.53
CA TYR A 96 3.04 -16.84 5.14
C TYR A 96 1.65 -16.37 4.69
N ARG A 97 0.63 -16.57 5.53
CA ARG A 97 -0.75 -16.10 5.21
C ARG A 97 -0.83 -14.59 5.09
N VAL A 98 -0.20 -13.86 6.02
CA VAL A 98 -0.16 -12.40 5.97
C VAL A 98 0.57 -11.92 4.71
N ALA A 99 1.74 -12.48 4.39
CA ALA A 99 2.47 -12.11 3.18
C ALA A 99 1.63 -12.35 1.92
N LYS A 100 0.93 -13.49 1.84
CA LYS A 100 0.03 -13.78 0.70
C LYS A 100 -1.13 -12.79 0.60
N GLU A 101 -1.70 -12.37 1.71
CA GLU A 101 -2.75 -11.36 1.74
C GLU A 101 -2.23 -9.99 1.25
N LEU A 102 -1.06 -9.56 1.73
CA LEU A 102 -0.43 -8.30 1.30
C LEU A 102 -0.08 -8.33 -0.19
N GLN A 103 0.48 -9.44 -0.69
CA GLN A 103 0.74 -9.66 -2.12
C GLN A 103 -0.53 -9.52 -2.97
N GLU A 104 -1.68 -10.02 -2.49
CA GLU A 104 -2.92 -9.91 -3.24
C GLU A 104 -3.42 -8.46 -3.33
N TYR A 105 -3.24 -7.64 -2.27
CA TYR A 105 -3.57 -6.22 -2.35
C TYR A 105 -2.73 -5.50 -3.41
N ILE A 106 -1.42 -5.75 -3.46
CA ILE A 106 -0.55 -5.19 -4.51
C ILE A 106 -0.96 -5.71 -5.90
N SER A 107 -1.16 -7.02 -6.04
CA SER A 107 -1.57 -7.65 -7.30
C SER A 107 -2.92 -7.12 -7.82
N THR A 108 -3.77 -6.57 -6.96
CA THR A 108 -5.03 -5.96 -7.38
C THR A 108 -4.80 -4.72 -8.26
N LEU A 109 -3.70 -3.98 -8.05
CA LEU A 109 -3.31 -2.86 -8.93
C LEU A 109 -3.01 -3.31 -10.35
N GLU A 110 -2.35 -4.46 -10.51
CA GLU A 110 -2.06 -5.05 -11.83
C GLU A 110 -3.32 -5.63 -12.49
N LYS A 111 -4.24 -6.18 -11.69
CA LYS A 111 -5.45 -6.87 -12.18
C LYS A 111 -6.64 -5.95 -12.45
N ILE A 112 -6.60 -4.71 -11.99
CA ILE A 112 -7.72 -3.77 -12.17
C ILE A 112 -7.96 -3.49 -13.65
N ARG A 113 -9.24 -3.31 -14.05
CA ARG A 113 -9.66 -3.20 -15.47
C ARG A 113 -9.20 -1.93 -16.19
N VAL A 114 -8.68 -0.93 -15.49
CA VAL A 114 -8.25 0.36 -16.03
C VAL A 114 -6.78 0.59 -15.74
N PRO A 115 -6.04 1.28 -16.61
CA PRO A 115 -4.64 1.57 -16.36
C PRO A 115 -4.44 2.43 -15.11
N VAL A 116 -3.36 2.14 -14.38
CA VAL A 116 -2.93 2.86 -13.18
C VAL A 116 -1.62 3.59 -13.45
N ILE A 117 -1.65 4.90 -13.28
CA ILE A 117 -0.48 5.78 -13.41
C ILE A 117 -0.02 6.20 -12.02
N ALA A 118 1.19 5.84 -11.62
CA ALA A 118 1.80 6.32 -10.40
C ALA A 118 2.54 7.64 -10.65
N ALA A 119 2.15 8.71 -9.95
CA ALA A 119 2.81 10.02 -9.96
C ALA A 119 3.64 10.19 -8.69
N ILE A 120 4.94 9.92 -8.78
CA ILE A 120 5.85 9.71 -7.67
C ILE A 120 6.69 10.95 -7.41
N HIS A 121 6.76 11.41 -6.15
CA HIS A 121 7.66 12.46 -5.71
C HIS A 121 8.34 12.09 -4.39
N GLY A 122 9.55 12.65 -4.13
CA GLY A 122 10.30 12.36 -2.92
C GLY A 122 10.58 10.86 -2.74
N GLY A 123 10.51 10.35 -1.54
CA GLY A 123 10.81 8.95 -1.24
C GLY A 123 9.69 7.98 -1.61
N CYS A 124 10.06 6.91 -2.31
CA CYS A 124 9.27 5.71 -2.55
C CYS A 124 10.06 4.53 -1.98
N ILE A 125 9.66 4.03 -0.80
CA ILE A 125 10.53 3.22 0.06
C ILE A 125 9.84 1.91 0.43
N GLY A 126 10.58 0.78 0.40
CA GLY A 126 10.09 -0.53 0.80
C GLY A 126 8.87 -0.96 0.00
N GLY A 127 7.82 -1.48 0.62
CA GLY A 127 6.58 -1.91 -0.03
C GLY A 127 5.91 -0.85 -0.94
N ALA A 128 6.31 0.43 -0.83
CA ALA A 128 5.89 1.44 -1.80
C ALA A 128 6.51 1.21 -3.18
N VAL A 129 7.71 0.61 -3.26
CA VAL A 129 8.35 0.24 -4.52
C VAL A 129 7.54 -0.87 -5.17
N ASP A 130 7.12 -1.88 -4.38
CA ASP A 130 6.29 -2.98 -4.87
C ASP A 130 4.96 -2.45 -5.41
N MET A 131 4.32 -1.55 -4.67
CA MET A 131 3.06 -0.92 -5.09
C MET A 131 3.20 -0.17 -6.42
N VAL A 132 4.24 0.64 -6.62
CA VAL A 132 4.38 1.39 -7.88
C VAL A 132 4.88 0.52 -9.03
N THR A 133 5.56 -0.61 -8.76
CA THR A 133 5.94 -1.56 -9.81
C THR A 133 4.74 -2.31 -10.36
N ALA A 134 3.70 -2.53 -9.57
CA ALA A 134 2.43 -3.11 -9.99
C ALA A 134 1.54 -2.15 -10.81
N CYS A 135 1.88 -0.85 -10.87
CA CYS A 135 1.18 0.10 -11.74
C CYS A 135 1.65 -0.02 -13.20
N ASP A 136 0.80 0.39 -14.16
CA ASP A 136 1.12 0.34 -15.60
C ASP A 136 2.16 1.38 -16.00
N ILE A 137 2.04 2.60 -15.49
CA ILE A 137 2.90 3.74 -15.85
C ILE A 137 3.43 4.40 -14.58
N ARG A 138 4.73 4.70 -14.55
CA ARG A 138 5.40 5.43 -13.47
C ARG A 138 5.96 6.74 -13.99
N LEU A 139 5.52 7.84 -13.39
CA LEU A 139 6.07 9.17 -13.61
C LEU A 139 6.74 9.62 -12.32
N ALA A 140 8.00 9.97 -12.39
CA ALA A 140 8.78 10.40 -11.24
C ALA A 140 9.22 11.84 -11.42
N SER A 141 9.09 12.63 -10.36
CA SER A 141 9.65 13.99 -10.32
C SER A 141 11.18 13.93 -10.15
N ASP A 142 11.86 15.02 -10.44
CA ASP A 142 13.33 15.11 -10.36
C ASP A 142 13.87 14.85 -8.94
N ASN A 143 13.06 15.06 -7.91
CA ASN A 143 13.43 14.81 -6.52
C ASN A 143 12.98 13.43 -6.02
N ALA A 144 12.42 12.58 -6.88
CA ALA A 144 12.03 11.23 -6.50
C ALA A 144 13.26 10.34 -6.30
N PHE A 145 13.21 9.50 -5.26
CA PHE A 145 14.18 8.43 -5.07
C PHE A 145 13.48 7.16 -4.60
N PHE A 146 14.09 6.02 -4.91
CA PHE A 146 13.57 4.69 -4.61
C PHE A 146 14.55 3.96 -3.69
N CYS A 147 14.02 3.24 -2.71
CA CYS A 147 14.84 2.44 -1.79
C CYS A 147 14.14 1.14 -1.45
N ILE A 148 14.79 0.01 -1.76
CA ILE A 148 14.40 -1.31 -1.25
C ILE A 148 14.94 -1.41 0.17
N GLN A 149 14.10 -1.01 1.13
CA GLN A 149 14.51 -0.81 2.53
C GLN A 149 14.56 -2.11 3.33
N GLU A 150 13.89 -3.15 2.90
CA GLU A 150 13.75 -4.43 3.57
C GLU A 150 15.12 -5.05 3.90
N ILE A 151 16.05 -4.97 2.97
CA ILE A 151 17.43 -5.48 3.18
C ILE A 151 18.15 -4.79 4.34
N ASN A 152 17.86 -3.52 4.61
CA ASN A 152 18.50 -2.75 5.68
C ASN A 152 17.96 -3.10 7.08
N ILE A 153 16.82 -3.79 7.15
CA ILE A 153 16.18 -4.25 8.39
C ILE A 153 16.14 -5.77 8.50
N GLY A 154 16.91 -6.47 7.63
CA GLY A 154 17.05 -7.92 7.68
C GLY A 154 15.81 -8.69 7.20
N MET A 155 14.99 -8.09 6.36
CA MET A 155 13.80 -8.70 5.76
C MET A 155 14.00 -8.92 4.25
N ALA A 156 13.23 -9.84 3.67
CA ALA A 156 13.10 -9.94 2.23
C ALA A 156 12.03 -8.95 1.74
N ALA A 157 12.18 -8.44 0.52
CA ALA A 157 11.11 -7.75 -0.19
C ALA A 157 10.17 -8.83 -0.74
N ASP A 158 9.01 -9.03 -0.10
CA ASP A 158 8.16 -10.20 -0.30
C ASP A 158 6.66 -9.88 -0.53
N VAL A 159 6.31 -8.62 -0.75
CA VAL A 159 4.94 -8.19 -1.03
C VAL A 159 4.71 -7.64 -2.44
#